data_e161da200bd0e011da94434f63f26517
#
_entry.id   e161da200bd0e011da94434f63f26517
#
_cell.length_a   1.000
_cell.length_b   1.000
_cell.length_c   1.000
_cell.angle_alpha   90.00
_cell.angle_beta   90.00
_cell.angle_gamma   90.00
#
_symmetry.space_group_name_H-M   'P 1'
#
loop_
_entity.id
_entity.type
_entity.pdbx_description
1 polymer ?
#
loop_
_entity_poly.entity_id
_entity_poly.type
_entity_poly.pdbx_seq_one_letter_code
_entity_poly.pdbx_strand_id
1 'polypeptide(L)'
;MYSQFQFNCDLVLKLLYQDYSKDDIAEYVKKSIYYEEIHGEHIETLKSIKQAYNLCIDYEKTHENPSQELNDNLKKLEEKDKNLMNYVERELSNHLAILDGEGFMKEGKLTLKGEMACILQEMPALPISTFILSLKTSNKLKYITTRQWISFLAIFTPIRLAEEDKINNPEHIQTDTNVIDMIKKFDKTLDWFYKLEIEFLKSGKHEKYKIHYDMSEFLYNWSEKKGDLQSDMYHCKKIISDLEYWGISLGDFIKAINKINSIAKELEKVATLMEDLDFLKTVKEIPELLLKYVVTNDSLYI
;
A
#
# COMPACT_ATOMS: atom_id res chain seq x y z
N MET A 1 -7.89 10.89 19.77
CA MET A 1 -7.94 9.78 18.79
C MET A 1 -7.86 10.45 17.44
N TYR A 2 -6.67 10.47 16.81
CA TYR A 2 -6.52 11.08 15.48
C TYR A 2 -7.19 10.18 14.44
N SER A 3 -7.99 10.76 13.57
CA SER A 3 -8.61 10.05 12.46
C SER A 3 -7.51 9.47 11.56
N GLN A 4 -7.56 8.15 11.29
CA GLN A 4 -6.70 7.50 10.29
C GLN A 4 -7.26 7.66 8.86
N PHE A 5 -8.20 8.59 8.66
CA PHE A 5 -8.73 8.88 7.32
C PHE A 5 -7.58 9.36 6.42
N GLN A 6 -7.36 8.64 5.33
CA GLN A 6 -6.38 9.02 4.32
C GLN A 6 -7.10 9.17 2.99
N PHE A 7 -7.07 10.39 2.46
CA PHE A 7 -7.50 10.63 1.09
C PHE A 7 -6.38 10.18 0.15
N ASN A 8 -6.58 9.04 -0.49
CA ASN A 8 -5.57 8.40 -1.35
C ASN A 8 -6.24 7.67 -2.52
N CYS A 9 -5.43 7.19 -3.48
CA CYS A 9 -5.91 6.48 -4.66
C CYS A 9 -6.73 5.23 -4.31
N ASP A 10 -6.38 4.51 -3.24
CA ASP A 10 -7.09 3.29 -2.84
C ASP A 10 -8.53 3.60 -2.40
N LEU A 11 -8.74 4.71 -1.66
CA LEU A 11 -10.07 5.17 -1.28
C LEU A 11 -10.88 5.61 -2.52
N VAL A 12 -10.26 6.39 -3.41
CA VAL A 12 -10.94 6.86 -4.64
C VAL A 12 -11.38 5.67 -5.49
N LEU A 13 -10.52 4.67 -5.68
CA LEU A 13 -10.88 3.44 -6.40
C LEU A 13 -12.06 2.71 -5.75
N LYS A 14 -12.05 2.55 -4.42
CA LYS A 14 -13.15 1.87 -3.70
C LYS A 14 -14.49 2.59 -3.85
N LEU A 15 -14.47 3.92 -3.81
CA LEU A 15 -15.69 4.71 -4.00
C LEU A 15 -16.19 4.62 -5.44
N LEU A 16 -15.29 4.68 -6.44
CA LEU A 16 -15.64 4.46 -7.84
C LEU A 16 -16.20 3.03 -8.08
N TYR A 17 -15.66 2.02 -7.40
CA TYR A 17 -16.16 0.65 -7.47
C TYR A 17 -17.57 0.50 -6.89
N GLN A 18 -17.98 1.40 -5.99
CA GLN A 18 -19.31 1.50 -5.43
C GLN A 18 -20.24 2.46 -6.21
N ASP A 19 -19.88 2.78 -7.45
CA ASP A 19 -20.63 3.67 -8.36
C ASP A 19 -20.78 5.13 -7.86
N TYR A 20 -19.89 5.60 -6.95
CA TYR A 20 -19.84 7.01 -6.56
C TYR A 20 -19.33 7.85 -7.74
N SER A 21 -20.04 8.93 -8.05
CA SER A 21 -19.56 9.95 -8.99
C SER A 21 -18.40 10.78 -8.40
N LYS A 22 -17.73 11.56 -9.24
CA LYS A 22 -16.68 12.49 -8.75
C LYS A 22 -17.21 13.47 -7.71
N ASP A 23 -18.41 13.97 -7.90
CA ASP A 23 -19.04 14.91 -6.98
C ASP A 23 -19.40 14.22 -5.65
N ASP A 24 -19.89 12.98 -5.71
CA ASP A 24 -20.17 12.19 -4.51
C ASP A 24 -18.90 11.90 -3.70
N ILE A 25 -17.77 11.61 -4.39
CA ILE A 25 -16.47 11.40 -3.74
C ILE A 25 -15.99 12.68 -3.06
N ALA A 26 -16.10 13.84 -3.72
CA ALA A 26 -15.76 15.13 -3.13
C ALA A 26 -16.62 15.42 -1.88
N GLU A 27 -17.92 15.19 -1.95
CA GLU A 27 -18.85 15.33 -0.81
C GLU A 27 -18.53 14.34 0.32
N TYR A 28 -18.14 13.11 0.01
CA TYR A 28 -17.72 12.13 1.00
C TYR A 28 -16.49 12.60 1.77
N VAL A 29 -15.48 13.15 1.07
CA VAL A 29 -14.26 13.67 1.69
C VAL A 29 -14.57 14.90 2.55
N LYS A 30 -15.45 15.79 2.10
CA LYS A 30 -15.89 16.99 2.85
C LYS A 30 -16.61 16.67 4.17
N LYS A 31 -17.13 15.45 4.33
CA LYS A 31 -17.74 14.98 5.58
C LYS A 31 -16.75 14.35 6.56
N SER A 32 -15.47 14.30 6.22
CA SER A 32 -14.44 13.68 7.06
C SER A 32 -13.87 14.68 8.08
N ILE A 33 -13.36 14.16 9.22
CA ILE A 33 -12.60 14.95 10.20
C ILE A 33 -11.35 15.59 9.55
N TYR A 34 -10.76 14.93 8.58
CA TYR A 34 -9.64 15.46 7.81
C TYR A 34 -9.98 16.76 7.07
N TYR A 35 -11.18 16.87 6.52
CA TYR A 35 -11.65 18.10 5.90
C TYR A 35 -11.90 19.21 6.93
N GLU A 36 -12.38 18.87 8.13
CA GLU A 36 -12.56 19.84 9.23
C GLU A 36 -11.22 20.48 9.64
N GLU A 37 -10.13 19.73 9.64
CA GLU A 37 -8.78 20.26 9.90
C GLU A 37 -8.36 21.27 8.81
N ILE A 38 -8.56 20.92 7.54
CA ILE A 38 -8.27 21.80 6.40
C ILE A 38 -9.16 23.05 6.41
N HIS A 39 -10.43 22.88 6.72
CA HIS A 39 -11.37 23.98 6.83
C HIS A 39 -11.01 24.92 8.00
N GLY A 40 -10.58 24.37 9.12
CA GLY A 40 -10.04 25.15 10.25
C GLY A 40 -8.81 25.99 9.83
N GLU A 41 -7.86 25.40 9.11
CA GLU A 41 -6.70 26.12 8.57
C GLU A 41 -7.09 27.20 7.56
N HIS A 42 -8.10 26.96 6.73
CA HIS A 42 -8.68 27.94 5.80
C HIS A 42 -9.23 29.16 6.56
N ILE A 43 -10.04 28.94 7.62
CA ILE A 43 -10.58 30.02 8.44
C ILE A 43 -9.47 30.86 9.10
N GLU A 44 -8.41 30.20 9.62
CA GLU A 44 -7.27 30.92 10.21
C GLU A 44 -6.49 31.71 9.15
N THR A 45 -6.33 31.18 7.95
CA THR A 45 -5.69 31.88 6.84
C THR A 45 -6.48 33.12 6.44
N LEU A 46 -7.81 33.06 6.37
CA LEU A 46 -8.68 34.21 6.10
C LEU A 46 -8.53 35.30 7.15
N LYS A 47 -8.41 34.94 8.43
CA LYS A 47 -8.12 35.90 9.50
C LYS A 47 -6.76 36.59 9.31
N SER A 48 -5.74 35.81 8.93
CA SER A 48 -4.39 36.31 8.66
C SER A 48 -4.36 37.28 7.46
N ILE A 49 -5.10 36.95 6.38
CA ILE A 49 -5.25 37.82 5.21
C ILE A 49 -5.87 39.17 5.63
N LYS A 50 -6.95 39.12 6.41
CA LYS A 50 -7.58 40.35 6.90
C LYS A 50 -6.65 41.22 7.75
N GLN A 51 -5.81 40.59 8.59
CA GLN A 51 -4.81 41.29 9.38
C GLN A 51 -3.72 41.91 8.48
N ALA A 52 -3.18 41.11 7.54
CA ALA A 52 -2.16 41.60 6.61
C ALA A 52 -2.68 42.79 5.76
N TYR A 53 -3.92 42.68 5.28
CA TYR A 53 -4.57 43.77 4.53
C TYR A 53 -4.68 45.08 5.34
N ASN A 54 -5.10 44.98 6.60
CA ASN A 54 -5.16 46.15 7.49
C ASN A 54 -3.78 46.76 7.72
N LEU A 55 -2.74 45.95 7.88
CA LEU A 55 -1.34 46.41 8.00
C LEU A 55 -0.87 47.15 6.74
N CYS A 56 -1.22 46.65 5.55
CA CYS A 56 -0.91 47.35 4.31
C CYS A 56 -1.57 48.73 4.26
N ILE A 57 -2.88 48.84 4.60
CA ILE A 57 -3.58 50.09 4.63
C ILE A 57 -2.98 51.07 5.64
N ASP A 58 -2.64 50.62 6.83
CA ASP A 58 -2.07 51.50 7.87
C ASP A 58 -0.66 51.96 7.50
N TYR A 59 0.13 51.13 6.83
CA TYR A 59 1.43 51.53 6.31
C TYR A 59 1.33 52.58 5.20
N GLU A 60 0.38 52.40 4.26
CA GLU A 60 0.16 53.36 3.15
C GLU A 60 -0.33 54.73 3.65
N LYS A 61 -1.02 54.82 4.78
CA LYS A 61 -1.41 56.09 5.41
C LYS A 61 -0.21 56.90 5.92
N THR A 62 0.90 56.25 6.22
CA THR A 62 2.08 56.88 6.86
C THR A 62 3.28 56.97 5.93
N HIS A 63 3.27 56.31 4.77
CA HIS A 63 4.37 56.25 3.83
C HIS A 63 3.87 56.48 2.39
N GLU A 64 4.66 57.21 1.60
CA GLU A 64 4.32 57.54 0.19
C GLU A 64 4.39 56.32 -0.75
N ASN A 65 5.15 55.26 -0.40
CA ASN A 65 5.31 54.07 -1.22
C ASN A 65 4.79 52.81 -0.47
N PRO A 66 4.10 51.87 -1.15
CA PRO A 66 3.65 50.64 -0.52
C PRO A 66 4.81 49.77 -0.08
N SER A 67 4.67 49.07 1.05
CA SER A 67 5.68 48.12 1.51
C SER A 67 5.67 46.86 0.65
N GLN A 68 6.78 46.63 -0.04
CA GLN A 68 6.92 45.42 -0.88
C GLN A 68 6.80 44.14 -0.05
N GLU A 69 7.39 44.12 1.15
CA GLU A 69 7.35 42.99 2.06
C GLU A 69 5.91 42.63 2.50
N LEU A 70 5.12 43.62 2.86
CA LEU A 70 3.70 43.44 3.26
C LEU A 70 2.86 42.93 2.10
N ASN A 71 3.07 43.46 0.90
CA ASN A 71 2.37 43.02 -0.30
C ASN A 71 2.74 41.60 -0.71
N ASP A 72 4.03 41.22 -0.60
CA ASP A 72 4.48 39.88 -0.88
C ASP A 72 3.94 38.87 0.14
N ASN A 73 3.83 39.25 1.41
CA ASN A 73 3.17 38.45 2.44
C ASN A 73 1.68 38.26 2.15
N LEU A 74 0.98 39.31 1.78
CA LEU A 74 -0.44 39.24 1.42
C LEU A 74 -0.66 38.28 0.23
N LYS A 75 0.13 38.42 -0.83
CA LYS A 75 0.06 37.50 -1.98
C LYS A 75 0.26 36.03 -1.60
N LYS A 76 1.24 35.74 -0.73
CA LYS A 76 1.47 34.37 -0.24
C LYS A 76 0.26 33.82 0.54
N LEU A 77 -0.37 34.65 1.36
CA LEU A 77 -1.56 34.26 2.10
C LEU A 77 -2.76 34.01 1.18
N GLU A 78 -2.96 34.86 0.18
CA GLU A 78 -4.01 34.70 -0.84
C GLU A 78 -3.82 33.44 -1.68
N GLU A 79 -2.58 33.11 -2.07
CA GLU A 79 -2.25 31.84 -2.74
C GLU A 79 -2.54 30.63 -1.84
N LYS A 80 -2.18 30.71 -0.55
CA LYS A 80 -2.49 29.66 0.42
C LYS A 80 -4.00 29.48 0.57
N ASP A 81 -4.76 30.55 0.68
CA ASP A 81 -6.22 30.54 0.77
C ASP A 81 -6.86 29.84 -0.44
N LYS A 82 -6.46 30.24 -1.65
CA LYS A 82 -6.92 29.62 -2.90
C LYS A 82 -6.59 28.12 -2.95
N ASN A 83 -5.42 27.72 -2.43
CA ASN A 83 -5.02 26.33 -2.37
C ASN A 83 -5.87 25.51 -1.39
N LEU A 84 -6.22 26.08 -0.24
CA LEU A 84 -7.07 25.43 0.77
C LEU A 84 -8.53 25.34 0.30
N MET A 85 -9.03 26.38 -0.33
CA MET A 85 -10.41 26.45 -0.83
C MET A 85 -10.71 25.36 -1.87
N ASN A 86 -9.75 25.07 -2.77
CA ASN A 86 -9.90 24.07 -3.83
C ASN A 86 -9.17 22.76 -3.51
N TYR A 87 -8.87 22.49 -2.24
CA TYR A 87 -8.01 21.37 -1.85
C TYR A 87 -8.59 20.04 -2.27
N VAL A 88 -9.86 19.77 -1.95
CA VAL A 88 -10.49 18.45 -2.20
C VAL A 88 -10.59 18.18 -3.70
N GLU A 89 -11.04 19.16 -4.47
CA GLU A 89 -11.20 19.05 -5.93
C GLU A 89 -9.85 18.83 -6.62
N ARG A 90 -8.81 19.53 -6.17
CA ARG A 90 -7.46 19.39 -6.69
C ARG A 90 -6.88 18.01 -6.35
N GLU A 91 -6.95 17.58 -5.10
CA GLU A 91 -6.43 16.28 -4.69
C GLU A 91 -7.19 15.14 -5.38
N LEU A 92 -8.52 15.25 -5.50
CA LEU A 92 -9.31 14.28 -6.26
C LEU A 92 -8.87 14.22 -7.74
N SER A 93 -8.66 15.38 -8.36
CA SER A 93 -8.17 15.45 -9.74
C SER A 93 -6.80 14.80 -9.90
N ASN A 94 -5.89 15.00 -8.94
CA ASN A 94 -4.56 14.39 -8.93
C ASN A 94 -4.65 12.87 -8.79
N HIS A 95 -5.47 12.36 -7.87
CA HIS A 95 -5.70 10.92 -7.71
C HIS A 95 -6.29 10.30 -8.99
N LEU A 96 -7.28 10.94 -9.58
CA LEU A 96 -7.89 10.47 -10.82
C LEU A 96 -6.90 10.49 -11.98
N ALA A 97 -6.00 11.49 -12.05
CA ALA A 97 -4.95 11.56 -13.07
C ALA A 97 -3.96 10.39 -12.95
N ILE A 98 -3.56 10.03 -11.73
CA ILE A 98 -2.72 8.83 -11.49
C ILE A 98 -3.47 7.57 -11.92
N LEU A 99 -4.73 7.41 -11.52
CA LEU A 99 -5.51 6.21 -11.80
C LEU A 99 -5.78 6.03 -13.31
N ASP A 100 -6.07 7.10 -14.01
CA ASP A 100 -6.28 7.09 -15.48
C ASP A 100 -4.95 6.87 -16.21
N GLY A 101 -3.91 7.62 -15.85
CA GLY A 101 -2.58 7.51 -16.46
C GLY A 101 -1.95 6.13 -16.31
N GLU A 102 -2.16 5.47 -15.17
CA GLU A 102 -1.69 4.12 -14.91
C GLU A 102 -2.67 3.02 -15.38
N GLY A 103 -3.79 3.38 -15.99
CA GLY A 103 -4.75 2.46 -16.59
C GLY A 103 -5.61 1.68 -15.59
N PHE A 104 -5.83 2.20 -14.37
CA PHE A 104 -6.80 1.65 -13.43
C PHE A 104 -8.24 2.04 -13.77
N MET A 105 -8.39 3.13 -14.50
CA MET A 105 -9.66 3.57 -15.04
C MET A 105 -9.49 4.02 -16.50
N LYS A 106 -10.59 4.04 -17.21
CA LYS A 106 -10.67 4.55 -18.59
C LYS A 106 -12.06 5.12 -18.82
N GLU A 107 -12.12 6.35 -19.32
CA GLU A 107 -13.41 7.03 -19.61
C GLU A 107 -14.35 7.07 -18.39
N GLY A 108 -13.79 7.25 -17.18
CA GLY A 108 -14.53 7.32 -15.93
C GLY A 108 -14.98 5.96 -15.34
N LYS A 109 -14.64 4.83 -15.98
CA LYS A 109 -14.96 3.48 -15.50
C LYS A 109 -13.70 2.72 -15.07
N LEU A 110 -13.85 1.85 -14.12
CA LEU A 110 -12.75 0.96 -13.73
C LEU A 110 -12.42 -0.02 -14.86
N THR A 111 -11.13 -0.29 -14.99
CA THR A 111 -10.61 -1.38 -15.83
C THR A 111 -10.46 -2.64 -14.99
N LEU A 112 -10.16 -3.78 -15.61
CA LEU A 112 -9.78 -5.01 -14.89
C LEU A 112 -8.68 -4.73 -13.84
N LYS A 113 -7.68 -3.91 -14.16
CA LYS A 113 -6.62 -3.51 -13.24
C LYS A 113 -7.16 -2.74 -12.04
N GLY A 114 -8.12 -1.84 -12.26
CA GLY A 114 -8.80 -1.09 -11.21
C GLY A 114 -9.63 -1.98 -10.29
N GLU A 115 -10.42 -2.90 -10.85
CA GLU A 115 -11.21 -3.86 -10.08
C GLU A 115 -10.32 -4.79 -9.24
N MET A 116 -9.19 -5.27 -9.79
CA MET A 116 -8.19 -6.03 -9.04
C MET A 116 -7.67 -5.22 -7.84
N ALA A 117 -7.34 -3.95 -8.03
CA ALA A 117 -6.84 -3.10 -6.96
C ALA A 117 -7.90 -2.85 -5.86
N CYS A 118 -9.19 -2.84 -6.19
CA CYS A 118 -10.27 -2.75 -5.21
C CYS A 118 -10.37 -3.99 -4.31
N ILE A 119 -10.00 -5.16 -4.81
CA ILE A 119 -10.01 -6.43 -4.06
C ILE A 119 -8.81 -6.52 -3.12
N LEU A 120 -7.63 -6.06 -3.56
CA LEU A 120 -6.36 -6.21 -2.86
C LEU A 120 -6.21 -5.14 -1.78
N GLN A 121 -6.40 -5.50 -0.51
CA GLN A 121 -6.37 -4.59 0.64
C GLN A 121 -5.23 -4.88 1.62
N GLU A 122 -4.74 -6.12 1.61
CA GLU A 122 -3.68 -6.59 2.50
C GLU A 122 -2.27 -6.22 2.01
N MET A 123 -2.17 -5.67 0.80
CA MET A 123 -0.93 -5.30 0.10
C MET A 123 -1.09 -3.91 -0.54
N PRO A 124 0.00 -3.25 -0.97
CA PRO A 124 -0.09 -2.04 -1.79
C PRO A 124 -0.86 -2.31 -3.10
N ALA A 125 -2.14 -1.94 -3.14
CA ALA A 125 -3.10 -2.40 -4.16
C ALA A 125 -2.70 -2.02 -5.60
N LEU A 126 -2.29 -0.77 -5.83
CA LEU A 126 -1.89 -0.30 -7.16
C LEU A 126 -0.63 -1.01 -7.69
N PRO A 127 0.48 -1.07 -6.95
CA PRO A 127 1.68 -1.80 -7.38
C PRO A 127 1.43 -3.27 -7.63
N ILE A 128 0.75 -3.98 -6.71
CA ILE A 128 0.59 -5.43 -6.81
C ILE A 128 -0.35 -5.84 -7.95
N SER A 129 -1.44 -5.12 -8.19
CA SER A 129 -2.32 -5.37 -9.34
C SER A 129 -1.59 -5.12 -10.66
N THR A 130 -0.77 -4.07 -10.74
CA THR A 130 0.11 -3.80 -11.90
C THR A 130 1.09 -4.96 -12.12
N PHE A 131 1.72 -5.43 -11.06
CA PHE A 131 2.68 -6.53 -11.11
C PHE A 131 2.03 -7.83 -11.58
N ILE A 132 0.92 -8.25 -10.97
CA ILE A 132 0.19 -9.48 -11.35
C ILE A 132 -0.25 -9.41 -12.82
N LEU A 133 -0.82 -8.29 -13.25
CA LEU A 133 -1.25 -8.11 -14.63
C LEU A 133 -0.07 -8.16 -15.61
N SER A 134 1.09 -7.62 -15.25
CA SER A 134 2.31 -7.71 -16.04
C SER A 134 2.82 -9.16 -16.19
N LEU A 135 2.71 -9.97 -15.14
CA LEU A 135 3.05 -11.40 -15.17
C LEU A 135 2.09 -12.17 -16.07
N LYS A 136 0.79 -11.85 -16.00
CA LYS A 136 -0.22 -12.48 -16.89
C LYS A 136 0.04 -12.12 -18.36
N THR A 137 0.20 -10.84 -18.65
CA THR A 137 0.44 -10.36 -20.04
C THR A 137 1.74 -10.94 -20.63
N SER A 138 2.79 -11.10 -19.81
CA SER A 138 4.04 -11.72 -20.24
C SER A 138 4.01 -13.24 -20.22
N ASN A 139 2.85 -13.85 -19.95
CA ASN A 139 2.66 -15.32 -19.85
C ASN A 139 3.58 -16.00 -18.82
N LYS A 140 4.00 -15.28 -17.79
CA LYS A 140 4.88 -15.80 -16.72
C LYS A 140 4.11 -16.28 -15.49
N LEU A 141 2.90 -15.78 -15.27
CA LEU A 141 2.07 -16.06 -14.10
C LEU A 141 1.91 -17.59 -13.86
N LYS A 142 1.63 -18.35 -14.90
CA LYS A 142 1.40 -19.80 -14.85
C LYS A 142 2.64 -20.66 -14.49
N TYR A 143 3.84 -20.09 -14.56
CA TYR A 143 5.08 -20.82 -14.25
C TYR A 143 5.54 -20.59 -12.81
N ILE A 144 4.87 -19.73 -12.06
CA ILE A 144 5.21 -19.45 -10.66
C ILE A 144 4.51 -20.49 -9.79
N THR A 145 5.30 -21.26 -9.05
CA THR A 145 4.78 -22.29 -8.15
C THR A 145 4.16 -21.68 -6.88
N THR A 146 3.31 -22.45 -6.20
CA THR A 146 2.70 -22.05 -4.92
C THR A 146 3.76 -21.68 -3.89
N ARG A 147 4.87 -22.45 -3.80
CA ARG A 147 5.98 -22.15 -2.89
C ARG A 147 6.68 -20.82 -3.20
N GLN A 148 6.87 -20.52 -4.49
CA GLN A 148 7.43 -19.24 -4.92
C GLN A 148 6.50 -18.07 -4.60
N TRP A 149 5.18 -18.25 -4.76
CA TRP A 149 4.19 -17.26 -4.32
C TRP A 149 4.25 -17.05 -2.81
N ILE A 150 4.27 -18.10 -2.00
CA ILE A 150 4.37 -17.99 -0.53
C ILE A 150 5.60 -17.18 -0.13
N SER A 151 6.77 -17.50 -0.69
CA SER A 151 8.02 -16.79 -0.42
C SER A 151 7.98 -15.33 -0.87
N PHE A 152 7.39 -15.04 -2.03
CA PHE A 152 7.19 -13.69 -2.50
C PHE A 152 6.23 -12.90 -1.61
N LEU A 153 5.09 -13.48 -1.23
CA LEU A 153 4.09 -12.82 -0.40
C LEU A 153 4.59 -12.53 1.03
N ALA A 154 5.61 -13.25 1.47
CA ALA A 154 6.26 -13.02 2.75
C ALA A 154 6.86 -11.60 2.89
N ILE A 155 7.18 -10.91 1.77
CA ILE A 155 7.66 -9.52 1.82
C ILE A 155 6.66 -8.52 2.42
N PHE A 156 5.38 -8.89 2.51
CA PHE A 156 4.33 -8.07 3.13
C PHE A 156 4.12 -8.38 4.62
N THR A 157 4.97 -9.20 5.21
CA THR A 157 4.86 -9.63 6.62
C THR A 157 5.96 -9.01 7.47
N PRO A 158 5.74 -7.81 8.05
CA PRO A 158 6.73 -7.20 8.94
C PRO A 158 6.88 -8.03 10.23
N ILE A 159 8.12 -8.23 10.66
CA ILE A 159 8.46 -8.85 11.93
C ILE A 159 9.36 -7.94 12.75
N ARG A 160 9.44 -8.22 14.05
CA ARG A 160 10.30 -7.47 14.97
C ARG A 160 11.67 -8.15 15.04
N LEU A 161 12.65 -7.50 14.43
CA LEU A 161 14.07 -7.86 14.54
C LEU A 161 14.89 -6.62 14.87
N ALA A 162 16.07 -6.83 15.45
CA ALA A 162 17.06 -5.77 15.57
C ALA A 162 17.50 -5.31 14.17
N GLU A 163 17.85 -4.04 14.02
CA GLU A 163 18.18 -3.50 12.68
C GLU A 163 19.39 -4.20 12.03
N GLU A 164 20.34 -4.67 12.86
CA GLU A 164 21.51 -5.44 12.40
C GLU A 164 21.18 -6.83 11.87
N ASP A 165 20.07 -7.41 12.31
CA ASP A 165 19.64 -8.77 11.91
C ASP A 165 18.70 -8.76 10.70
N LYS A 166 18.24 -7.59 10.25
CA LYS A 166 17.33 -7.47 9.10
C LYS A 166 18.02 -7.71 7.77
N ILE A 167 17.35 -8.45 6.93
CA ILE A 167 17.76 -8.61 5.53
C ILE A 167 17.36 -7.34 4.76
N ASN A 168 18.37 -6.55 4.35
CA ASN A 168 18.16 -5.29 3.61
C ASN A 168 18.36 -5.42 2.09
N ASN A 169 18.80 -6.58 1.61
CA ASN A 169 19.00 -6.85 0.19
C ASN A 169 18.37 -8.20 -0.18
N PRO A 170 17.48 -8.25 -1.18
CA PRO A 170 16.85 -9.50 -1.62
C PRO A 170 17.84 -10.56 -2.10
N GLU A 171 19.06 -10.19 -2.49
CA GLU A 171 20.11 -11.14 -2.89
C GLU A 171 20.64 -11.99 -1.71
N HIS A 172 20.42 -11.56 -0.48
CA HIS A 172 20.84 -12.29 0.71
C HIS A 172 19.80 -13.33 1.16
N ILE A 173 18.62 -13.38 0.53
CA ILE A 173 17.59 -14.37 0.84
C ILE A 173 18.01 -15.71 0.24
N GLN A 174 18.09 -16.75 1.06
CA GLN A 174 18.36 -18.12 0.58
C GLN A 174 17.07 -18.79 0.09
N THR A 175 16.59 -18.40 -1.08
CA THR A 175 15.37 -18.90 -1.70
C THR A 175 15.57 -19.16 -3.20
N ASP A 176 14.50 -19.54 -3.89
CA ASP A 176 14.51 -19.74 -5.34
C ASP A 176 14.85 -18.43 -6.09
N THR A 177 15.70 -18.51 -7.09
CA THR A 177 16.13 -17.35 -7.90
C THR A 177 14.98 -16.63 -8.58
N ASN A 178 13.91 -17.35 -8.97
CA ASN A 178 12.70 -16.73 -9.51
C ASN A 178 12.01 -15.82 -8.49
N VAL A 179 12.04 -16.19 -7.20
CA VAL A 179 11.48 -15.34 -6.11
C VAL A 179 12.27 -14.05 -6.00
N ILE A 180 13.59 -14.13 -6.01
CA ILE A 180 14.47 -12.94 -5.97
C ILE A 180 14.19 -12.04 -7.17
N ASP A 181 14.04 -12.59 -8.35
CA ASP A 181 13.69 -11.84 -9.56
C ASP A 181 12.30 -11.20 -9.48
N MET A 182 11.32 -11.89 -8.89
CA MET A 182 9.98 -11.35 -8.64
C MET A 182 10.05 -10.17 -7.68
N ILE A 183 10.77 -10.31 -6.57
CA ILE A 183 10.95 -9.23 -5.57
C ILE A 183 11.61 -8.01 -6.21
N LYS A 184 12.71 -8.18 -6.94
CA LYS A 184 13.40 -7.09 -7.63
C LYS A 184 12.52 -6.35 -8.66
N LYS A 185 11.67 -7.08 -9.37
CA LYS A 185 10.72 -6.48 -10.33
C LYS A 185 9.61 -5.73 -9.60
N PHE A 186 9.10 -6.31 -8.53
CA PHE A 186 8.06 -5.68 -7.73
C PHE A 186 8.56 -4.42 -7.04
N ASP A 187 9.78 -4.44 -6.51
CA ASP A 187 10.43 -3.28 -5.90
C ASP A 187 10.53 -2.09 -6.86
N LYS A 188 10.87 -2.33 -8.13
CA LYS A 188 10.83 -1.30 -9.17
C LYS A 188 9.42 -0.73 -9.41
N THR A 189 8.40 -1.60 -9.28
CA THR A 189 7.00 -1.17 -9.42
C THR A 189 6.57 -0.32 -8.22
N LEU A 190 7.00 -0.69 -7.00
CA LEU A 190 6.77 0.12 -5.80
C LEU A 190 7.43 1.51 -5.91
N ASP A 191 8.70 1.55 -6.33
CA ASP A 191 9.45 2.79 -6.52
C ASP A 191 8.79 3.70 -7.58
N TRP A 192 8.25 3.13 -8.65
CA TRP A 192 7.48 3.87 -9.64
C TRP A 192 6.25 4.55 -9.03
N PHE A 193 5.41 3.81 -8.31
CA PHE A 193 4.22 4.39 -7.68
C PHE A 193 4.56 5.41 -6.58
N TYR A 194 5.62 5.18 -5.83
CA TYR A 194 6.13 6.15 -4.86
C TYR A 194 6.51 7.48 -5.52
N LYS A 195 7.21 7.43 -6.66
CA LYS A 195 7.58 8.63 -7.44
C LYS A 195 6.37 9.35 -7.98
N LEU A 196 5.37 8.62 -8.49
CA LEU A 196 4.11 9.21 -8.93
C LEU A 196 3.38 9.94 -7.79
N GLU A 197 3.29 9.33 -6.61
CA GLU A 197 2.66 10.00 -5.45
C GLU A 197 3.42 11.28 -5.07
N ILE A 198 4.74 11.29 -5.09
CA ILE A 198 5.53 12.51 -4.83
C ILE A 198 5.25 13.58 -5.88
N GLU A 199 5.24 13.22 -7.16
CA GLU A 199 5.06 14.15 -8.27
C GLU A 199 3.68 14.80 -8.25
N PHE A 200 2.63 14.00 -8.13
CA PHE A 200 1.24 14.47 -8.24
C PHE A 200 0.65 14.97 -6.92
N LEU A 201 0.96 14.30 -5.81
CA LEU A 201 0.34 14.56 -4.50
C LEU A 201 1.24 15.38 -3.57
N LYS A 202 2.50 15.61 -3.96
CA LYS A 202 3.53 16.28 -3.12
C LYS A 202 3.68 15.66 -1.72
N SER A 203 3.18 14.45 -1.52
CA SER A 203 3.17 13.72 -0.25
C SER A 203 3.29 12.22 -0.48
N GLY A 204 4.50 11.70 -0.59
CA GLY A 204 4.74 10.26 -0.62
C GLY A 204 5.05 9.74 0.78
N LYS A 205 4.28 8.75 1.28
CA LYS A 205 4.63 8.03 2.50
C LYS A 205 5.44 6.80 2.12
N HIS A 206 6.74 6.88 2.28
CA HIS A 206 7.66 5.77 1.98
C HIS A 206 7.28 4.47 2.71
N GLU A 207 6.75 4.57 3.93
CA GLU A 207 6.35 3.40 4.73
C GLU A 207 5.23 2.57 4.08
N LYS A 208 4.35 3.18 3.28
CA LYS A 208 3.29 2.47 2.53
C LYS A 208 3.87 1.46 1.54
N TYR A 209 5.06 1.72 1.04
CA TYR A 209 5.73 0.92 0.01
C TYR A 209 6.89 0.08 0.55
N LYS A 210 7.06 0.06 1.88
CA LYS A 210 8.11 -0.73 2.52
C LYS A 210 7.81 -2.22 2.44
N ILE A 211 8.78 -2.99 2.00
CA ILE A 211 8.75 -4.46 1.99
C ILE A 211 9.83 -5.02 2.92
N HIS A 212 9.65 -6.26 3.35
CA HIS A 212 10.48 -6.95 4.34
C HIS A 212 10.91 -8.30 3.79
N TYR A 213 12.16 -8.65 3.94
CA TYR A 213 12.69 -9.87 3.32
C TYR A 213 12.84 -11.04 4.30
N ASP A 214 12.78 -10.73 5.58
CA ASP A 214 13.20 -11.63 6.67
C ASP A 214 12.43 -12.95 6.73
N MET A 215 11.15 -12.97 6.30
CA MET A 215 10.30 -14.16 6.34
C MET A 215 10.31 -14.99 5.06
N SER A 216 10.87 -14.48 3.95
CA SER A 216 10.78 -15.12 2.63
C SER A 216 11.41 -16.50 2.61
N GLU A 217 12.60 -16.67 3.18
CA GLU A 217 13.29 -17.97 3.26
C GLU A 217 12.55 -18.96 4.17
N PHE A 218 12.18 -18.52 5.38
CA PHE A 218 11.51 -19.37 6.35
C PHE A 218 10.19 -19.93 5.80
N LEU A 219 9.38 -19.08 5.16
CA LEU A 219 8.11 -19.50 4.61
C LEU A 219 8.25 -20.32 3.31
N TYR A 220 9.30 -20.08 2.52
CA TYR A 220 9.65 -20.96 1.42
C TYR A 220 9.98 -22.39 1.91
N ASN A 221 10.80 -22.50 2.95
CA ASN A 221 11.16 -23.77 3.56
C ASN A 221 9.99 -24.43 4.28
N TRP A 222 9.18 -23.65 5.02
CA TRP A 222 7.97 -24.14 5.68
C TRP A 222 6.97 -24.75 4.70
N SER A 223 6.79 -24.15 3.53
CA SER A 223 5.85 -24.61 2.52
C SER A 223 6.27 -25.91 1.80
N GLU A 224 7.45 -26.45 2.10
CA GLU A 224 7.89 -27.72 1.54
C GLU A 224 7.09 -28.88 2.13
N LYS A 225 6.56 -29.77 1.27
CA LYS A 225 5.97 -31.06 1.69
C LYS A 225 7.05 -32.12 1.74
N LYS A 226 7.23 -32.76 2.88
CA LYS A 226 8.04 -33.98 3.01
C LYS A 226 7.15 -35.20 2.79
N GLY A 227 7.70 -36.29 2.31
CA GLY A 227 6.93 -37.42 1.80
C GLY A 227 5.94 -38.09 2.77
N ASP A 228 6.13 -37.97 4.07
CA ASP A 228 5.28 -38.50 5.13
C ASP A 228 5.11 -37.53 6.30
N LEU A 229 4.07 -37.75 7.09
CA LEU A 229 3.70 -36.87 8.22
C LEU A 229 4.80 -36.72 9.26
N GLN A 230 5.56 -37.78 9.55
CA GLN A 230 6.62 -37.74 10.56
C GLN A 230 7.81 -36.89 10.09
N SER A 231 8.22 -37.05 8.84
CA SER A 231 9.25 -36.24 8.21
C SER A 231 8.82 -34.77 8.12
N ASP A 232 7.55 -34.50 7.81
CA ASP A 232 6.99 -33.15 7.75
C ASP A 232 7.00 -32.48 9.13
N MET A 233 6.57 -33.20 10.18
CA MET A 233 6.64 -32.71 11.57
C MET A 233 8.08 -32.42 12.03
N TYR A 234 9.04 -33.28 11.71
CA TYR A 234 10.44 -33.05 12.04
C TYR A 234 10.99 -31.81 11.34
N HIS A 235 10.66 -31.65 10.05
CA HIS A 235 11.04 -30.47 9.26
C HIS A 235 10.45 -29.17 9.86
N CYS A 236 9.17 -29.17 10.22
CA CYS A 236 8.53 -28.03 10.87
C CYS A 236 9.18 -27.67 12.21
N LYS A 237 9.50 -28.65 13.06
CA LYS A 237 10.20 -28.44 14.32
C LYS A 237 11.58 -27.82 14.12
N LYS A 238 12.31 -28.26 13.09
CA LYS A 238 13.60 -27.68 12.74
C LYS A 238 13.46 -26.21 12.37
N ILE A 239 12.49 -25.86 11.51
CA ILE A 239 12.25 -24.46 11.15
C ILE A 239 11.92 -23.60 12.37
N ILE A 240 11.11 -24.11 13.30
CA ILE A 240 10.81 -23.39 14.55
C ILE A 240 12.07 -23.14 15.36
N SER A 241 12.95 -24.14 15.50
CA SER A 241 14.25 -23.96 16.16
C SER A 241 15.14 -22.95 15.44
N ASP A 242 15.13 -22.94 14.10
CA ASP A 242 15.87 -21.97 13.31
C ASP A 242 15.32 -20.52 13.50
N LEU A 243 13.98 -20.36 13.59
CA LEU A 243 13.35 -19.07 13.91
C LEU A 243 13.80 -18.54 15.28
N GLU A 244 13.80 -19.39 16.31
CA GLU A 244 14.26 -19.04 17.66
C GLU A 244 15.73 -18.60 17.66
N TYR A 245 16.58 -19.31 16.90
CA TYR A 245 18.00 -18.95 16.74
C TYR A 245 18.17 -17.54 16.14
N TRP A 246 17.33 -17.15 15.17
CA TRP A 246 17.32 -15.84 14.56
C TRP A 246 16.52 -14.78 15.35
N GLY A 247 16.05 -15.10 16.55
CA GLY A 247 15.30 -14.17 17.38
C GLY A 247 13.89 -13.86 16.89
N ILE A 248 13.35 -14.66 15.98
CA ILE A 248 12.00 -14.52 15.44
C ILE A 248 11.03 -15.27 16.35
N SER A 249 10.07 -14.56 16.96
CA SER A 249 9.08 -15.19 17.80
C SER A 249 8.12 -16.08 17.01
N LEU A 250 7.72 -17.22 17.61
CA LEU A 250 6.69 -18.08 17.03
C LEU A 250 5.38 -17.31 16.76
N GLY A 251 5.04 -16.33 17.62
CA GLY A 251 3.88 -15.49 17.47
C GLY A 251 3.94 -14.59 16.20
N ASP A 252 5.10 -14.02 15.88
CA ASP A 252 5.27 -13.22 14.68
C ASP A 252 5.28 -14.11 13.42
N PHE A 253 5.85 -15.32 13.50
CA PHE A 253 5.78 -16.32 12.44
C PHE A 253 4.34 -16.72 12.11
N ILE A 254 3.53 -17.01 13.13
CA ILE A 254 2.11 -17.36 12.93
C ILE A 254 1.31 -16.19 12.37
N LYS A 255 1.58 -14.96 12.83
CA LYS A 255 0.96 -13.75 12.24
C LYS A 255 1.32 -13.62 10.76
N ALA A 256 2.57 -13.89 10.38
CA ALA A 256 3.00 -13.86 8.99
C ALA A 256 2.22 -14.88 8.16
N ILE A 257 2.08 -16.12 8.62
CA ILE A 257 1.27 -17.16 7.96
C ILE A 257 -0.19 -16.72 7.81
N ASN A 258 -0.81 -16.21 8.87
CA ASN A 258 -2.19 -15.74 8.83
C ASN A 258 -2.37 -14.56 7.86
N LYS A 259 -1.41 -13.65 7.81
CA LYS A 259 -1.38 -12.55 6.85
C LYS A 259 -1.36 -13.08 5.40
N ILE A 260 -0.49 -14.05 5.09
CA ILE A 260 -0.41 -14.64 3.75
C ILE A 260 -1.70 -15.39 3.41
N ASN A 261 -2.32 -16.07 4.36
CA ASN A 261 -3.63 -16.72 4.13
C ASN A 261 -4.74 -15.69 3.83
N SER A 262 -4.72 -14.52 4.46
CA SER A 262 -5.63 -13.43 4.13
C SER A 262 -5.38 -12.89 2.71
N ILE A 263 -4.12 -12.70 2.35
CA ILE A 263 -3.70 -12.31 1.00
C ILE A 263 -4.14 -13.37 -0.03
N ALA A 264 -3.97 -14.66 0.25
CA ALA A 264 -4.37 -15.74 -0.64
C ALA A 264 -5.87 -15.68 -0.97
N LYS A 265 -6.72 -15.39 0.00
CA LYS A 265 -8.18 -15.20 -0.22
C LYS A 265 -8.50 -14.02 -1.13
N GLU A 266 -7.73 -12.94 -1.06
CA GLU A 266 -7.86 -11.82 -1.99
C GLU A 266 -7.39 -12.21 -3.39
N LEU A 267 -6.27 -12.92 -3.49
CA LEU A 267 -5.74 -13.41 -4.76
C LEU A 267 -6.65 -14.43 -5.43
N GLU A 268 -7.39 -15.26 -4.67
CA GLU A 268 -8.43 -16.14 -5.22
C GLU A 268 -9.52 -15.35 -5.95
N LYS A 269 -9.99 -14.25 -5.36
CA LYS A 269 -10.96 -13.36 -5.98
C LYS A 269 -10.39 -12.70 -7.24
N VAL A 270 -9.13 -12.25 -7.18
CA VAL A 270 -8.41 -11.67 -8.34
C VAL A 270 -8.25 -12.71 -9.45
N ALA A 271 -7.85 -13.94 -9.13
CA ALA A 271 -7.72 -15.02 -10.12
C ALA A 271 -9.07 -15.35 -10.78
N THR A 272 -10.15 -15.33 -10.00
CA THR A 272 -11.53 -15.52 -10.51
C THR A 272 -11.94 -14.36 -11.42
N LEU A 273 -11.66 -13.11 -11.02
CA LEU A 273 -11.94 -11.92 -11.83
C LEU A 273 -11.15 -11.93 -13.17
N MET A 274 -9.91 -12.42 -13.14
CA MET A 274 -9.06 -12.55 -14.34
C MET A 274 -9.43 -13.76 -15.20
N GLU A 275 -10.34 -14.64 -14.75
CA GLU A 275 -10.67 -15.92 -15.39
C GLU A 275 -9.42 -16.81 -15.62
N ASP A 276 -8.47 -16.79 -14.64
CA ASP A 276 -7.19 -17.50 -14.72
C ASP A 276 -7.21 -18.73 -13.81
N LEU A 277 -7.58 -19.89 -14.37
CA LEU A 277 -7.75 -21.15 -13.64
C LEU A 277 -6.43 -21.68 -13.09
N ASP A 278 -5.33 -21.50 -13.80
CA ASP A 278 -4.01 -21.95 -13.34
C ASP A 278 -3.56 -21.16 -12.12
N PHE A 279 -3.72 -19.84 -12.16
CA PHE A 279 -3.42 -18.97 -11.03
C PHE A 279 -4.36 -19.25 -9.85
N LEU A 280 -5.67 -19.45 -10.11
CA LEU A 280 -6.64 -19.81 -9.08
C LEU A 280 -6.26 -21.10 -8.36
N LYS A 281 -5.84 -22.12 -9.11
CA LYS A 281 -5.36 -23.38 -8.52
C LYS A 281 -4.13 -23.16 -7.64
N THR A 282 -3.16 -22.39 -8.13
CA THR A 282 -1.93 -22.08 -7.40
C THR A 282 -2.21 -21.36 -6.07
N VAL A 283 -3.07 -20.34 -6.07
CA VAL A 283 -3.36 -19.58 -4.85
C VAL A 283 -4.21 -20.35 -3.85
N LYS A 284 -5.12 -21.21 -4.31
CA LYS A 284 -5.91 -22.10 -3.43
C LYS A 284 -5.08 -23.14 -2.69
N GLU A 285 -3.93 -23.50 -3.22
CA GLU A 285 -3.01 -24.44 -2.56
C GLU A 285 -2.21 -23.76 -1.41
N ILE A 286 -2.14 -22.44 -1.34
CA ILE A 286 -1.38 -21.71 -0.31
C ILE A 286 -1.77 -22.13 1.12
N PRO A 287 -3.05 -22.13 1.53
CA PRO A 287 -3.44 -22.54 2.88
C PRO A 287 -3.00 -23.97 3.22
N GLU A 288 -3.07 -24.90 2.26
CA GLU A 288 -2.67 -26.31 2.48
C GLU A 288 -1.17 -26.44 2.79
N LEU A 289 -0.34 -25.57 2.20
CA LEU A 289 1.11 -25.59 2.43
C LEU A 289 1.52 -24.87 3.71
N LEU A 290 0.71 -23.91 4.17
CA LEU A 290 1.03 -23.07 5.33
C LEU A 290 0.40 -23.55 6.64
N LEU A 291 -0.88 -24.00 6.59
CA LEU A 291 -1.62 -24.41 7.78
C LEU A 291 -1.29 -25.85 8.14
N LYS A 292 -0.19 -26.04 8.84
CA LYS A 292 0.27 -27.34 9.32
C LYS A 292 0.98 -27.23 10.66
N TYR A 293 1.09 -28.35 11.37
CA TYR A 293 1.74 -28.48 12.67
C TYR A 293 1.16 -27.51 13.70
N VAL A 294 1.98 -26.70 14.37
CA VAL A 294 1.53 -25.76 15.45
C VAL A 294 0.59 -24.67 14.94
N VAL A 295 0.56 -24.39 13.64
CA VAL A 295 -0.30 -23.35 13.06
C VAL A 295 -1.76 -23.80 12.98
N THR A 296 -2.02 -25.12 13.00
CA THR A 296 -3.38 -25.68 12.96
C THR A 296 -4.01 -25.83 14.36
N ASN A 297 -3.22 -25.72 15.42
CA ASN A 297 -3.75 -25.85 16.78
C ASN A 297 -4.37 -24.52 17.23
N ASP A 298 -5.68 -24.52 17.48
CA ASP A 298 -6.45 -23.40 18.03
C ASP A 298 -5.97 -22.94 19.43
N SER A 299 -4.95 -23.58 20.02
CA SER A 299 -4.48 -23.38 21.38
C SER A 299 -3.35 -22.36 21.52
N LEU A 300 -3.26 -21.35 20.65
CA LEU A 300 -2.30 -20.26 20.79
C LEU A 300 -2.75 -19.18 21.82
N TYR A 301 -3.85 -19.43 22.50
CA TYR A 301 -4.30 -18.66 23.66
C TYR A 301 -4.24 -19.52 24.93
N ILE A 302 -3.03 -19.91 25.33
CA ILE A 302 -2.75 -20.36 26.70
C ILE A 302 -1.60 -19.49 27.20
#